data_030382e87f714435fb84a907f6a5e1f3
#
_entry.id   030382e87f714435fb84a907f6a5e1f3
#
_cell.length_a   1.000
_cell.length_b   1.000
_cell.length_c   1.000
_cell.angle_alpha   90.00
_cell.angle_beta   90.00
_cell.angle_gamma   90.00
#
_symmetry.space_group_name_H-M   'P 1'
#
loop_
_entity.id
_entity.type
_entity.pdbx_description
1 polymer ?
#
loop_
_entity_poly.entity_id
_entity_poly.type
_entity_poly.pdbx_seq_one_letter_code
_entity_poly.pdbx_strand_id
1 'polypeptide(L)'
;MVEAEVVHSDSNKQLIDTLRRSKLFRRYEQVFSEATGLPLTLRPVDYWQLEHDGKKHQNRFCAMLAGRPATLAVCLQAHQDIIDHTGLIPHTVTCPFGLTETAVPVKIGTQISGYLRIGSVLRHTPAKSDSSKVSRELERHGVRFTGEIRKAWEKTPLIPSDKYNATVRLLTFFAEQLSALANQIMLEQQNA
;
A
#
# COMPACT_ATOMS: atom_id res chain seq x y z
N MET A 1 32.20 5.54 5.83
CA MET A 1 30.90 5.09 6.41
C MET A 1 29.71 5.38 5.49
N VAL A 2 29.62 6.53 4.84
CA VAL A 2 28.48 6.89 3.94
C VAL A 2 28.40 5.99 2.69
N GLU A 3 29.51 5.60 2.08
CA GLU A 3 29.50 4.73 0.88
C GLU A 3 28.99 3.30 1.15
N ALA A 4 29.28 2.74 2.33
CA ALA A 4 28.80 1.40 2.69
C ALA A 4 27.27 1.37 2.93
N GLU A 5 26.70 2.43 3.50
CA GLU A 5 25.24 2.55 3.71
C GLU A 5 24.47 2.68 2.38
N VAL A 6 25.01 3.44 1.42
CA VAL A 6 24.40 3.63 0.11
C VAL A 6 24.43 2.33 -0.69
N VAL A 7 25.53 1.58 -0.67
CA VAL A 7 25.64 0.28 -1.37
C VAL A 7 24.68 -0.77 -0.80
N HIS A 8 24.48 -0.80 0.51
CA HIS A 8 23.53 -1.71 1.14
C HIS A 8 22.06 -1.34 0.81
N SER A 9 21.74 -0.05 0.72
CA SER A 9 20.40 0.42 0.34
C SER A 9 20.02 -0.04 -1.07
N ASP A 10 20.92 0.10 -2.05
CA ASP A 10 20.67 -0.32 -3.43
C ASP A 10 20.54 -1.84 -3.57
N SER A 11 21.35 -2.61 -2.86
CA SER A 11 21.26 -4.08 -2.82
C SER A 11 19.93 -4.54 -2.24
N ASN A 12 19.49 -3.96 -1.13
CA ASN A 12 18.21 -4.28 -0.49
C ASN A 12 17.03 -3.96 -1.41
N LYS A 13 17.08 -2.84 -2.12
CA LYS A 13 16.07 -2.45 -3.10
C LYS A 13 15.97 -3.45 -4.26
N GLN A 14 17.11 -3.87 -4.80
CA GLN A 14 17.16 -4.88 -5.86
C GLN A 14 16.60 -6.22 -5.38
N LEU A 15 16.87 -6.61 -4.13
CA LEU A 15 16.34 -7.83 -3.55
C LEU A 15 14.81 -7.76 -3.40
N ILE A 16 14.26 -6.65 -2.90
CA ILE A 16 12.81 -6.45 -2.82
C ILE A 16 12.16 -6.49 -4.22
N ASP A 17 12.78 -5.88 -5.23
CA ASP A 17 12.29 -5.95 -6.60
C ASP A 17 12.34 -7.36 -7.18
N THR A 18 13.38 -8.13 -6.85
CA THR A 18 13.50 -9.54 -7.22
C THR A 18 12.41 -10.39 -6.57
N LEU A 19 12.19 -10.22 -5.26
CA LEU A 19 11.13 -10.90 -4.53
C LEU A 19 9.75 -10.56 -5.11
N ARG A 20 9.47 -9.29 -5.41
CA ARG A 20 8.22 -8.84 -6.02
C ARG A 20 7.93 -9.51 -7.36
N ARG A 21 8.97 -9.76 -8.16
CA ARG A 21 8.88 -10.45 -9.46
C ARG A 21 8.89 -11.97 -9.37
N SER A 22 9.15 -12.53 -8.19
CA SER A 22 9.24 -13.96 -7.98
C SER A 22 7.90 -14.67 -8.21
N LYS A 23 7.96 -15.96 -8.60
CA LYS A 23 6.75 -16.79 -8.73
C LYS A 23 6.03 -16.96 -7.39
N LEU A 24 6.80 -17.00 -6.29
CA LEU A 24 6.26 -17.10 -4.93
C LEU A 24 5.36 -15.90 -4.60
N PHE A 25 5.90 -14.69 -4.77
CA PHE A 25 5.15 -13.47 -4.43
C PHE A 25 3.92 -13.29 -5.32
N ARG A 26 4.04 -13.51 -6.64
CA ARG A 26 2.90 -13.41 -7.56
C ARG A 26 1.78 -14.38 -7.22
N ARG A 27 2.12 -15.62 -6.85
CA ARG A 27 1.13 -16.60 -6.41
C ARG A 27 0.47 -16.18 -5.11
N TYR A 28 1.23 -15.65 -4.17
CA TYR A 28 0.68 -15.14 -2.92
C TYR A 28 -0.24 -13.92 -3.16
N GLU A 29 0.20 -12.94 -3.96
CA GLU A 29 -0.59 -11.76 -4.35
C GLU A 29 -1.95 -12.19 -4.95
N GLN A 30 -1.93 -13.17 -5.85
CA GLN A 30 -3.14 -13.69 -6.47
C GLN A 30 -4.09 -14.33 -5.45
N VAL A 31 -3.60 -15.31 -4.68
CA VAL A 31 -4.42 -16.03 -3.68
C VAL A 31 -4.92 -15.10 -2.58
N PHE A 32 -4.08 -14.17 -2.13
CA PHE A 32 -4.46 -13.14 -1.16
C PHE A 32 -5.61 -12.26 -1.70
N SER A 33 -5.47 -11.79 -2.92
CA SER A 33 -6.49 -10.94 -3.56
C SER A 33 -7.81 -11.69 -3.79
N GLU A 34 -7.74 -12.96 -4.16
CA GLU A 34 -8.93 -13.83 -4.31
C GLU A 34 -9.63 -14.06 -2.96
N ALA A 35 -8.87 -14.31 -1.90
CA ALA A 35 -9.41 -14.59 -0.56
C ALA A 35 -9.97 -13.34 0.16
N THR A 36 -9.35 -12.20 -0.03
CA THR A 36 -9.67 -10.96 0.72
C THR A 36 -10.45 -9.93 -0.09
N GLY A 37 -10.39 -9.99 -1.40
CA GLY A 37 -10.89 -8.96 -2.33
C GLY A 37 -10.02 -7.71 -2.35
N LEU A 38 -8.83 -7.73 -1.72
CA LEU A 38 -7.92 -6.60 -1.61
C LEU A 38 -6.72 -6.73 -2.56
N PRO A 39 -6.32 -5.64 -3.22
CA PRO A 39 -5.04 -5.63 -3.91
C PRO A 39 -3.90 -5.69 -2.89
N LEU A 40 -2.88 -6.47 -3.19
CA LEU A 40 -1.63 -6.53 -2.43
C LEU A 40 -0.50 -6.02 -3.28
N THR A 41 0.37 -5.19 -2.71
CA THR A 41 1.61 -4.75 -3.38
C THR A 41 2.80 -4.88 -2.45
N LEU A 42 3.98 -5.23 -3.01
CA LEU A 42 5.27 -5.15 -2.32
C LEU A 42 6.08 -4.03 -2.97
N ARG A 43 6.60 -3.10 -2.17
CA ARG A 43 7.34 -1.92 -2.63
C ARG A 43 8.64 -1.75 -1.86
N PRO A 44 9.73 -1.38 -2.54
CA PRO A 44 10.93 -0.84 -1.86
C PRO A 44 10.60 0.46 -1.13
N VAL A 45 11.43 0.82 -0.13
CA VAL A 45 11.24 2.02 0.70
C VAL A 45 11.20 3.30 -0.13
N ASP A 46 12.06 3.45 -1.14
CA ASP A 46 12.23 4.68 -1.92
C ASP A 46 11.32 4.77 -3.15
N TYR A 47 10.24 4.01 -3.18
CA TYR A 47 9.38 3.96 -4.36
C TYR A 47 8.21 4.96 -4.24
N TRP A 48 8.34 6.11 -4.91
CA TRP A 48 7.43 7.26 -4.86
C TRP A 48 6.22 7.21 -5.80
N GLN A 49 6.14 6.20 -6.69
CA GLN A 49 5.07 6.16 -7.68
C GLN A 49 3.78 5.56 -7.13
N LEU A 50 2.64 6.23 -7.40
CA LEU A 50 1.34 5.62 -7.23
C LEU A 50 1.15 4.53 -8.27
N GLU A 51 0.82 3.30 -7.82
CA GLU A 51 0.45 2.24 -8.75
C GLU A 51 -0.95 2.50 -9.29
N HIS A 52 -1.02 2.90 -10.55
CA HIS A 52 -2.27 2.95 -11.31
C HIS A 52 -2.19 2.06 -12.56
N ASP A 53 -1.42 0.98 -12.49
CA ASP A 53 -1.06 0.13 -13.63
C ASP A 53 -2.19 -0.83 -14.05
N GLY A 54 -3.47 -0.43 -13.90
CA GLY A 54 -4.60 -1.21 -14.40
C GLY A 54 -4.78 -2.58 -13.75
N LYS A 55 -4.25 -2.79 -12.54
CA LYS A 55 -4.41 -4.05 -11.81
C LYS A 55 -5.88 -4.34 -11.53
N LYS A 56 -6.26 -5.60 -11.68
CA LYS A 56 -7.63 -6.12 -11.64
C LYS A 56 -8.44 -5.72 -10.39
N HIS A 57 -7.77 -5.34 -9.28
CA HIS A 57 -8.38 -4.96 -8.01
C HIS A 57 -8.10 -3.50 -7.60
N GLN A 58 -7.62 -2.67 -8.52
CA GLN A 58 -7.35 -1.27 -8.23
C GLN A 58 -8.66 -0.52 -7.97
N ASN A 59 -8.68 0.31 -6.92
CA ASN A 59 -9.83 1.16 -6.62
C ASN A 59 -10.01 2.23 -7.72
N ARG A 60 -11.15 2.17 -8.43
CA ARG A 60 -11.46 3.09 -9.53
C ARG A 60 -11.49 4.56 -9.07
N PHE A 61 -11.98 4.83 -7.87
CA PHE A 61 -12.00 6.18 -7.32
C PHE A 61 -10.57 6.74 -7.16
N CYS A 62 -9.65 5.97 -6.56
CA CYS A 62 -8.24 6.35 -6.45
C CYS A 62 -7.60 6.58 -7.81
N ALA A 63 -7.86 5.72 -8.79
CA ALA A 63 -7.36 5.88 -10.15
C ALA A 63 -7.84 7.19 -10.80
N MET A 64 -9.10 7.56 -10.59
CA MET A 64 -9.65 8.82 -11.10
C MET A 64 -9.04 10.05 -10.44
N LEU A 65 -8.70 9.99 -9.16
CA LEU A 65 -8.06 11.09 -8.42
C LEU A 65 -6.59 11.24 -8.83
N ALA A 66 -5.88 10.14 -8.99
CA ALA A 66 -4.49 10.16 -9.43
C ALA A 66 -4.30 10.71 -10.86
N GLY A 67 -5.33 10.64 -11.69
CA GLY A 67 -5.33 11.27 -13.02
C GLY A 67 -5.42 12.81 -13.01
N ARG A 68 -5.49 13.47 -11.83
CA ARG A 68 -5.61 14.92 -11.68
C ARG A 68 -4.50 15.47 -10.80
N PRO A 69 -3.68 16.45 -11.26
CA PRO A 69 -2.53 16.94 -10.51
C PRO A 69 -2.85 17.37 -9.07
N ALA A 70 -3.95 18.10 -8.85
CA ALA A 70 -4.31 18.60 -7.52
C ALA A 70 -4.65 17.49 -6.52
N THR A 71 -5.39 16.46 -6.93
CA THR A 71 -5.73 15.32 -6.07
C THR A 71 -4.61 14.27 -6.02
N LEU A 72 -3.79 14.18 -7.07
CA LEU A 72 -2.58 13.36 -7.07
C LEU A 72 -1.62 13.77 -5.94
N ALA A 73 -1.39 15.08 -5.76
CA ALA A 73 -0.54 15.58 -4.67
C ALA A 73 -1.04 15.13 -3.29
N VAL A 74 -2.37 15.18 -3.05
CA VAL A 74 -2.99 14.70 -1.80
C VAL A 74 -2.80 13.20 -1.62
N CYS A 75 -2.96 12.41 -2.70
CA CYS A 75 -2.73 10.97 -2.65
C CYS A 75 -1.25 10.63 -2.35
N LEU A 76 -0.31 11.34 -2.98
CA LEU A 76 1.13 11.16 -2.71
C LEU A 76 1.47 11.50 -1.27
N GLN A 77 0.94 12.60 -0.72
CA GLN A 77 1.15 12.97 0.68
C GLN A 77 0.61 11.90 1.63
N ALA A 78 -0.61 11.40 1.41
CA ALA A 78 -1.17 10.33 2.23
C ALA A 78 -0.34 9.03 2.16
N HIS A 79 0.24 8.73 1.01
CA HIS A 79 1.17 7.60 0.86
C HIS A 79 2.49 7.82 1.58
N GLN A 80 3.01 9.04 1.56
CA GLN A 80 4.22 9.39 2.30
C GLN A 80 3.98 9.29 3.81
N ASP A 81 2.87 9.82 4.30
CA ASP A 81 2.49 9.76 5.71
C ASP A 81 2.42 8.31 6.23
N ILE A 82 1.92 7.37 5.41
CA ILE A 82 1.95 5.94 5.76
C ILE A 82 3.39 5.46 5.97
N ILE A 83 4.27 5.75 5.02
CA ILE A 83 5.66 5.27 5.03
C ILE A 83 6.41 5.89 6.21
N ASP A 84 6.30 7.20 6.40
CA ASP A 84 7.02 7.95 7.44
C ASP A 84 6.62 7.48 8.86
N HIS A 85 5.38 7.05 9.04
CA HIS A 85 4.88 6.55 10.32
C HIS A 85 4.93 5.03 10.46
N THR A 86 5.21 4.28 9.38
CA THR A 86 5.42 2.83 9.45
C THR A 86 6.81 2.54 9.97
N GLY A 87 6.93 2.37 11.28
CA GLY A 87 8.15 1.89 11.92
C GLY A 87 8.28 0.36 11.80
N LEU A 88 8.63 -0.30 12.90
CA LEU A 88 8.80 -1.77 12.94
C LEU A 88 7.49 -2.56 12.96
N ILE A 89 6.36 -1.89 13.04
CA ILE A 89 5.01 -2.46 13.14
C ILE A 89 4.13 -1.95 11.99
N PRO A 90 3.04 -2.66 11.66
CA PRO A 90 2.08 -2.20 10.67
C PRO A 90 1.50 -0.83 11.02
N HIS A 91 1.36 0.04 10.02
CA HIS A 91 0.72 1.33 10.18
C HIS A 91 -0.51 1.45 9.28
N THR A 92 -1.62 1.90 9.86
CA THR A 92 -2.90 2.07 9.17
C THR A 92 -3.30 3.53 9.19
N VAL A 93 -3.61 4.09 8.03
CA VAL A 93 -4.11 5.45 7.90
C VAL A 93 -5.45 5.48 7.18
N THR A 94 -6.19 6.56 7.39
CA THR A 94 -7.34 6.91 6.56
C THR A 94 -7.00 8.16 5.78
N CYS A 95 -6.97 8.07 4.46
CA CYS A 95 -6.64 9.20 3.60
C CYS A 95 -7.71 10.30 3.69
N PRO A 96 -7.44 11.54 3.24
CA PRO A 96 -8.40 12.66 3.30
C PRO A 96 -9.73 12.38 2.58
N PHE A 97 -9.74 11.43 1.66
CA PHE A 97 -10.96 10.99 0.95
C PHE A 97 -11.70 9.82 1.64
N GLY A 98 -11.35 9.48 2.88
CA GLY A 98 -12.05 8.53 3.74
C GLY A 98 -11.74 7.06 3.47
N LEU A 99 -10.69 6.74 2.69
CA LEU A 99 -10.29 5.38 2.42
C LEU A 99 -9.14 4.94 3.33
N THR A 100 -9.24 3.71 3.84
CA THR A 100 -8.23 3.14 4.74
C THR A 100 -7.20 2.33 3.95
N GLU A 101 -5.93 2.52 4.31
CA GLU A 101 -4.78 1.79 3.79
C GLU A 101 -3.86 1.36 4.93
N THR A 102 -3.12 0.27 4.73
CA THR A 102 -2.13 -0.23 5.69
C THR A 102 -0.84 -0.59 4.97
N ALA A 103 0.28 -0.19 5.55
CA ALA A 103 1.61 -0.65 5.19
C ALA A 103 2.16 -1.57 6.29
N VAL A 104 2.75 -2.69 5.89
CA VAL A 104 3.41 -3.66 6.76
C VAL A 104 4.88 -3.76 6.36
N PRO A 105 5.84 -3.51 7.28
CA PRO A 105 7.25 -3.47 6.94
C PRO A 105 7.80 -4.85 6.60
N VAL A 106 8.67 -4.90 5.58
CA VAL A 106 9.53 -6.04 5.23
C VAL A 106 10.97 -5.64 5.49
N LYS A 107 11.70 -6.46 6.26
CA LYS A 107 13.05 -6.13 6.76
C LYS A 107 14.11 -7.00 6.12
N ILE A 108 15.27 -6.40 5.90
CA ILE A 108 16.52 -7.10 5.57
C ILE A 108 17.56 -6.68 6.61
N GLY A 109 18.06 -7.63 7.38
CA GLY A 109 18.81 -7.32 8.59
C GLY A 109 17.94 -6.54 9.59
N THR A 110 18.45 -5.41 10.05
CA THR A 110 17.76 -4.48 10.96
C THR A 110 17.01 -3.36 10.24
N GLN A 111 17.16 -3.25 8.91
CA GLN A 111 16.61 -2.16 8.11
C GLN A 111 15.28 -2.54 7.48
N ILE A 112 14.35 -1.57 7.44
CA ILE A 112 13.15 -1.69 6.62
C ILE A 112 13.58 -1.48 5.17
N SER A 113 13.33 -2.47 4.32
CA SER A 113 13.76 -2.46 2.92
C SER A 113 12.57 -2.38 1.96
N GLY A 114 11.37 -2.63 2.46
CA GLY A 114 10.15 -2.52 1.68
C GLY A 114 8.89 -2.59 2.54
N TYR A 115 7.75 -2.44 1.89
CA TYR A 115 6.44 -2.50 2.51
C TYR A 115 5.49 -3.38 1.70
N LEU A 116 4.77 -4.27 2.39
CA LEU A 116 3.54 -4.84 1.89
C LEU A 116 2.41 -3.85 2.15
N ARG A 117 1.61 -3.57 1.12
CA ARG A 117 0.51 -2.59 1.23
C ARG A 117 -0.79 -3.22 0.78
N ILE A 118 -1.83 -2.93 1.55
CA ILE A 118 -3.23 -3.21 1.23
C ILE A 118 -4.05 -1.97 1.45
N GLY A 119 -5.19 -1.87 0.77
CA GLY A 119 -6.11 -0.81 1.12
C GLY A 119 -6.89 -0.23 -0.04
N SER A 120 -7.12 1.06 0.15
CA SER A 120 -8.10 1.90 -0.51
C SER A 120 -9.51 1.32 -0.35
N VAL A 121 -9.90 1.08 0.92
CA VAL A 121 -11.20 0.50 1.29
C VAL A 121 -11.97 1.36 2.29
N LEU A 122 -13.28 1.15 2.36
CA LEU A 122 -14.12 1.65 3.43
C LEU A 122 -14.18 0.62 4.58
N ARG A 123 -14.16 1.11 5.83
CA ARG A 123 -14.20 0.26 7.05
C ARG A 123 -15.61 0.08 7.62
N HIS A 124 -16.55 0.92 7.20
CA HIS A 124 -17.96 0.89 7.57
C HIS A 124 -18.82 1.40 6.43
N THR A 125 -20.10 1.10 6.48
CA THR A 125 -21.06 1.65 5.52
C THR A 125 -21.05 3.17 5.57
N PRO A 126 -20.81 3.87 4.46
CA PRO A 126 -20.71 5.32 4.46
C PRO A 126 -22.01 5.99 4.90
N ALA A 127 -21.90 6.90 5.85
CA ALA A 127 -22.99 7.80 6.22
C ALA A 127 -23.01 9.05 5.31
N LYS A 128 -24.11 9.82 5.37
CA LYS A 128 -24.20 11.11 4.66
C LYS A 128 -23.07 12.08 5.08
N SER A 129 -22.66 12.04 6.35
CA SER A 129 -21.55 12.82 6.88
C SER A 129 -20.22 12.49 6.21
N ASP A 130 -19.94 11.23 5.88
CA ASP A 130 -18.70 10.81 5.22
C ASP A 130 -18.69 11.31 3.77
N SER A 131 -19.78 11.14 3.06
CA SER A 131 -19.97 11.70 1.70
C SER A 131 -19.78 13.22 1.68
N SER A 132 -20.28 13.94 2.69
CA SER A 132 -20.11 15.39 2.80
C SER A 132 -18.68 15.81 3.11
N LYS A 133 -17.91 15.01 3.90
CA LYS A 133 -16.48 15.24 4.15
C LYS A 133 -15.68 15.08 2.85
N VAL A 134 -15.91 13.99 2.14
CA VAL A 134 -15.24 13.71 0.85
C VAL A 134 -15.56 14.79 -0.18
N SER A 135 -16.83 15.24 -0.28
CA SER A 135 -17.23 16.35 -1.17
C SER A 135 -16.43 17.61 -0.88
N ARG A 136 -16.38 18.03 0.39
CA ARG A 136 -15.66 19.24 0.79
C ARG A 136 -14.16 19.12 0.51
N GLU A 137 -13.58 17.96 0.75
CA GLU A 137 -12.16 17.74 0.50
C GLU A 137 -11.85 17.79 -1.00
N LEU A 138 -12.66 17.17 -1.84
CA LEU A 138 -12.51 17.24 -3.30
C LEU A 138 -12.69 18.67 -3.83
N GLU A 139 -13.67 19.41 -3.29
CA GLU A 139 -13.93 20.81 -3.68
C GLU A 139 -12.76 21.74 -3.36
N ARG A 140 -12.04 21.53 -2.25
CA ARG A 140 -10.79 22.26 -1.94
C ARG A 140 -9.72 22.09 -3.02
N HIS A 141 -9.76 20.99 -3.74
CA HIS A 141 -8.86 20.68 -4.85
C HIS A 141 -9.49 20.89 -6.22
N GLY A 142 -10.59 21.65 -6.30
CA GLY A 142 -11.27 22.00 -7.55
C GLY A 142 -12.00 20.82 -8.22
N VAL A 143 -12.29 19.75 -7.49
CA VAL A 143 -12.97 18.56 -8.02
C VAL A 143 -14.38 18.47 -7.44
N ARG A 144 -15.39 18.40 -8.32
CA ARG A 144 -16.79 18.23 -7.91
C ARG A 144 -17.08 16.75 -7.60
N PHE A 145 -17.66 16.49 -6.44
CA PHE A 145 -18.09 15.16 -6.02
C PHE A 145 -19.44 14.78 -6.64
N THR A 146 -19.49 14.61 -7.94
CA THR A 146 -20.71 14.33 -8.73
C THR A 146 -20.46 13.23 -9.76
N GLY A 147 -21.52 12.72 -10.38
CA GLY A 147 -21.46 11.80 -11.51
C GLY A 147 -20.59 10.56 -11.24
N GLU A 148 -19.59 10.34 -12.09
CA GLU A 148 -18.75 9.14 -12.03
C GLU A 148 -17.85 9.08 -10.79
N ILE A 149 -17.34 10.21 -10.31
CA ILE A 149 -16.48 10.27 -9.12
C ILE A 149 -17.24 9.77 -7.90
N ARG A 150 -18.46 10.27 -7.69
CA ARG A 150 -19.35 9.80 -6.61
C ARG A 150 -19.64 8.31 -6.73
N LYS A 151 -20.05 7.85 -7.91
CA LYS A 151 -20.32 6.43 -8.17
C LYS A 151 -19.11 5.53 -7.93
N ALA A 152 -17.90 6.01 -8.27
CA ALA A 152 -16.69 5.26 -8.03
C ALA A 152 -16.36 5.16 -6.54
N TRP A 153 -16.57 6.24 -5.78
CA TRP A 153 -16.40 6.24 -4.32
C TRP A 153 -17.41 5.31 -3.62
N GLU A 154 -18.68 5.39 -3.99
CA GLU A 154 -19.75 4.55 -3.44
C GLU A 154 -19.55 3.05 -3.74
N LYS A 155 -18.82 2.72 -4.82
CA LYS A 155 -18.44 1.35 -5.20
C LYS A 155 -17.12 0.89 -4.60
N THR A 156 -16.49 1.72 -3.77
CA THR A 156 -15.28 1.31 -3.06
C THR A 156 -15.56 0.07 -2.20
N PRO A 157 -14.68 -0.94 -2.23
CA PRO A 157 -14.87 -2.14 -1.40
C PRO A 157 -15.07 -1.78 0.07
N LEU A 158 -16.05 -2.38 0.69
CA LEU A 158 -16.32 -2.29 2.12
C LEU A 158 -15.76 -3.53 2.80
N ILE A 159 -14.81 -3.33 3.70
CA ILE A 159 -14.22 -4.39 4.51
C ILE A 159 -14.45 -4.04 5.98
N PRO A 160 -15.32 -4.77 6.70
CA PRO A 160 -15.55 -4.54 8.13
C PRO A 160 -14.26 -4.55 8.94
N SER A 161 -14.25 -3.77 10.03
CA SER A 161 -13.04 -3.50 10.80
C SER A 161 -12.39 -4.76 11.37
N ASP A 162 -13.16 -5.72 11.84
CA ASP A 162 -12.70 -7.00 12.34
C ASP A 162 -12.01 -7.84 11.25
N LYS A 163 -12.64 -7.95 10.08
CA LYS A 163 -12.07 -8.64 8.91
C LYS A 163 -10.80 -7.94 8.41
N TYR A 164 -10.82 -6.61 8.33
CA TYR A 164 -9.63 -5.86 7.91
C TYR A 164 -8.46 -6.06 8.88
N ASN A 165 -8.71 -5.99 10.19
CA ASN A 165 -7.69 -6.21 11.20
C ASN A 165 -7.15 -7.66 11.16
N ALA A 166 -7.99 -8.66 10.90
CA ALA A 166 -7.55 -10.03 10.68
C ALA A 166 -6.66 -10.15 9.43
N THR A 167 -7.02 -9.46 8.37
CA THR A 167 -6.23 -9.39 7.13
C THR A 167 -4.86 -8.74 7.37
N VAL A 168 -4.80 -7.66 8.16
CA VAL A 168 -3.52 -7.02 8.54
C VAL A 168 -2.63 -7.99 9.33
N ARG A 169 -3.20 -8.76 10.28
CA ARG A 169 -2.42 -9.78 11.02
C ARG A 169 -1.87 -10.87 10.11
N LEU A 170 -2.69 -11.36 9.16
CA LEU A 170 -2.23 -12.33 8.16
C LEU A 170 -1.09 -11.76 7.31
N LEU A 171 -1.22 -10.50 6.90
CA LEU A 171 -0.21 -9.81 6.12
C LEU A 171 1.08 -9.58 6.90
N THR A 172 0.98 -9.29 8.20
CA THR A 172 2.15 -9.16 9.10
C THR A 172 2.92 -10.46 9.17
N PHE A 173 2.23 -11.58 9.38
CA PHE A 173 2.86 -12.89 9.37
C PHE A 173 3.58 -13.17 8.05
N PHE A 174 2.95 -12.84 6.92
CA PHE A 174 3.59 -13.01 5.61
C PHE A 174 4.80 -12.08 5.41
N ALA A 175 4.75 -10.85 5.91
CA ALA A 175 5.89 -9.92 5.87
C ALA A 175 7.09 -10.46 6.66
N GLU A 176 6.85 -11.13 7.79
CA GLU A 176 7.87 -11.81 8.58
C GLU A 176 8.52 -12.96 7.78
N GLN A 177 7.73 -13.77 7.08
CA GLN A 177 8.24 -14.85 6.22
C GLN A 177 9.05 -14.30 5.03
N LEU A 178 8.58 -13.22 4.40
CA LEU A 178 9.35 -12.55 3.34
C LEU A 178 10.67 -11.98 3.87
N SER A 179 10.65 -11.41 5.06
CA SER A 179 11.86 -10.88 5.71
C SER A 179 12.88 -12.01 5.98
N ALA A 180 12.42 -13.15 6.49
CA ALA A 180 13.27 -14.32 6.73
C ALA A 180 13.88 -14.83 5.41
N LEU A 181 13.07 -14.96 4.36
CA LEU A 181 13.53 -15.37 3.03
C LEU A 181 14.56 -14.39 2.44
N ALA A 182 14.28 -13.09 2.54
CA ALA A 182 15.20 -12.07 2.06
C ALA A 182 16.56 -12.12 2.76
N ASN A 183 16.56 -12.31 4.08
CA ASN A 183 17.79 -12.45 4.86
C ASN A 183 18.56 -13.70 4.49
N GLN A 184 17.89 -14.82 4.24
CA GLN A 184 18.55 -16.06 3.79
C GLN A 184 19.23 -15.85 2.43
N ILE A 185 18.55 -15.26 1.44
CA ILE A 185 19.11 -14.97 0.12
C ILE A 185 20.33 -14.06 0.24
N MET A 186 20.26 -13.04 1.08
CA MET A 186 21.40 -12.12 1.28
C MET A 186 22.60 -12.83 1.86
N LEU A 187 22.42 -13.71 2.86
CA LEU A 187 23.50 -14.50 3.44
C LEU A 187 24.14 -15.46 2.41
N GLU A 188 23.34 -16.10 1.57
CA GLU A 188 23.83 -16.96 0.49
C GLU A 188 24.68 -16.19 -0.52
N GLN A 189 24.27 -14.96 -0.87
CA GLN A 189 25.03 -14.10 -1.79
C GLN A 189 26.34 -13.58 -1.20
N GLN A 190 26.44 -13.40 0.12
CA GLN A 190 27.66 -12.98 0.79
C GLN A 190 28.69 -14.12 0.93
N ASN A 191 28.23 -15.36 0.87
CA ASN A 191 29.07 -16.55 1.01
C ASN A 191 29.49 -17.18 -0.32
N ALA A 192 29.03 -16.63 -1.45
CA ALA A 192 29.34 -17.10 -2.80
C ALA A 192 30.48 -16.30 -3.46
#